data_0bea81ac813c3b875304447c6540d124
#
_entry.id   0bea81ac813c3b875304447c6540d124
#
_cell.length_a   1.000
_cell.length_b   1.000
_cell.length_c   1.000
_cell.angle_alpha   90.00
_cell.angle_beta   90.00
_cell.angle_gamma   90.00
#
_symmetry.space_group_name_H-M   'P 1'
#
loop_
_entity.id
_entity.type
_entity.pdbx_description
1 polymer ?
#
loop_
_entity_poly.entity_id
_entity_poly.type
_entity_poly.pdbx_seq_one_letter_code
_entity_poly.pdbx_strand_id
1 'polypeptide(L)'
;MGTVQLPATPLCIDDVNTYAKDLKIPNFVGCHMIDLLPSKSRKKECGIVNLESSSEKGSHWVCWYKNGKERIYFDSYGEPPPPELEVYLKTKKELEKSKLCIKQSSVTVQKDDSSECGSLCLYVIYYLSKGYPFEAILNVLLNRYRKPHPLTIHNV
;
A
#
# COMPACT_ATOMS: atom_id res chain seq x y z
N MET A 1 -10.29 -22.46 -7.42
CA MET A 1 -9.66 -21.14 -7.34
C MET A 1 -10.69 -20.13 -6.93
N GLY A 2 -10.48 -19.49 -5.82
CA GLY A 2 -11.43 -18.57 -5.25
C GLY A 2 -11.22 -17.13 -5.67
N THR A 3 -12.16 -16.30 -5.29
CA THR A 3 -12.06 -14.84 -5.39
C THR A 3 -12.36 -14.25 -4.03
N VAL A 4 -11.77 -13.08 -3.74
CA VAL A 4 -12.06 -12.30 -2.55
C VAL A 4 -12.46 -10.91 -3.00
N GLN A 5 -13.69 -10.52 -2.65
CA GLN A 5 -14.14 -9.15 -2.89
C GLN A 5 -13.75 -8.32 -1.68
N LEU A 6 -12.93 -7.30 -1.90
CA LEU A 6 -12.54 -6.40 -0.83
C LEU A 6 -13.65 -5.40 -0.53
N PRO A 7 -13.83 -5.01 0.75
CA PRO A 7 -14.93 -4.12 1.11
C PRO A 7 -14.74 -2.69 0.61
N ALA A 8 -15.86 -2.03 0.33
CA ALA A 8 -15.87 -0.61 0.00
C ALA A 8 -15.93 0.27 1.25
N THR A 9 -16.10 -0.33 2.42
CA THR A 9 -16.21 0.36 3.70
C THR A 9 -14.83 0.60 4.31
N PRO A 10 -14.71 1.56 5.25
CA PRO A 10 -13.43 1.81 5.92
C PRO A 10 -12.93 0.56 6.66
N LEU A 11 -11.61 0.36 6.65
CA LEU A 11 -10.96 -0.73 7.38
C LEU A 11 -10.20 -0.17 8.57
N CYS A 12 -10.24 -0.90 9.69
CA CYS A 12 -9.37 -0.63 10.85
C CYS A 12 -8.09 -1.47 10.75
N ILE A 13 -7.15 -1.25 11.68
CA ILE A 13 -5.88 -1.99 11.71
C ILE A 13 -6.11 -3.51 11.75
N ASP A 14 -7.03 -3.95 12.61
CA ASP A 14 -7.30 -5.39 12.75
C ASP A 14 -7.88 -5.99 11.47
N ASP A 15 -8.75 -5.26 10.79
CA ASP A 15 -9.31 -5.70 9.50
C ASP A 15 -8.21 -5.88 8.46
N VAL A 16 -7.32 -4.88 8.33
CA VAL A 16 -6.22 -4.92 7.37
C VAL A 16 -5.30 -6.10 7.65
N ASN A 17 -4.91 -6.29 8.90
CA ASN A 17 -4.05 -7.41 9.29
C ASN A 17 -4.72 -8.76 9.02
N THR A 18 -6.02 -8.88 9.27
CA THR A 18 -6.78 -10.11 9.01
C THR A 18 -6.82 -10.42 7.51
N TYR A 19 -7.15 -9.43 6.69
CA TYR A 19 -7.14 -9.62 5.23
C TYR A 19 -5.77 -10.00 4.69
N ALA A 20 -4.71 -9.34 5.16
CA ALA A 20 -3.35 -9.64 4.72
C ALA A 20 -2.97 -11.08 5.06
N LYS A 21 -3.36 -11.57 6.23
CA LYS A 21 -3.13 -12.94 6.65
C LYS A 21 -3.94 -13.94 5.81
N ASP A 22 -5.21 -13.67 5.62
CA ASP A 22 -6.10 -14.57 4.84
C ASP A 22 -5.68 -14.63 3.38
N LEU A 23 -5.21 -13.52 2.82
CA LEU A 23 -4.69 -13.45 1.45
C LEU A 23 -3.27 -14.05 1.34
N LYS A 24 -2.65 -14.39 2.46
CA LYS A 24 -1.29 -14.96 2.52
C LYS A 24 -0.27 -14.07 1.83
N ILE A 25 -0.36 -12.76 2.05
CA ILE A 25 0.61 -11.81 1.49
C ILE A 25 1.97 -12.05 2.15
N PRO A 26 3.00 -12.44 1.37
CA PRO A 26 4.30 -12.74 1.94
C PRO A 26 5.04 -11.48 2.40
N ASN A 27 5.86 -11.61 3.44
CA ASN A 27 6.70 -10.53 3.96
C ASN A 27 5.91 -9.30 4.44
N PHE A 28 4.64 -9.47 4.80
CA PHE A 28 3.83 -8.40 5.34
C PHE A 28 4.24 -8.13 6.79
N VAL A 29 4.72 -6.91 7.04
CA VAL A 29 5.22 -6.52 8.38
C VAL A 29 4.15 -5.88 9.26
N GLY A 30 2.94 -5.81 8.78
CA GLY A 30 1.81 -5.32 9.57
C GLY A 30 1.26 -4.00 9.08
N CYS A 31 0.20 -3.59 9.76
CA CYS A 31 -0.49 -2.34 9.55
C CYS A 31 -0.17 -1.41 10.72
N HIS A 32 0.31 -0.21 10.43
CA HIS A 32 0.82 0.70 11.46
C HIS A 32 0.26 2.11 11.30
N MET A 33 0.29 2.89 12.38
CA MET A 33 0.15 4.34 12.30
C MET A 33 1.52 4.93 11.96
N ILE A 34 1.55 6.11 11.34
CA ILE A 34 2.79 6.70 10.81
C ILE A 34 3.89 6.92 11.86
N ASP A 35 3.51 7.14 13.10
CA ASP A 35 4.45 7.32 14.21
C ASP A 35 4.89 6.00 14.84
N LEU A 36 4.39 4.86 14.41
CA LEU A 36 4.65 3.54 14.97
C LEU A 36 5.18 2.55 13.93
N LEU A 37 5.96 3.02 12.98
CA LEU A 37 6.61 2.16 11.99
C LEU A 37 7.59 1.20 12.67
N PRO A 38 7.86 0.01 12.07
CA PRO A 38 8.87 -0.90 12.59
C PRO A 38 10.22 -0.20 12.76
N SER A 39 11.01 -0.63 13.73
CA SER A 39 12.32 -0.02 14.01
C SER A 39 13.34 -0.22 12.91
N LYS A 40 13.21 -1.29 12.13
CA LYS A 40 14.12 -1.62 11.02
C LYS A 40 13.37 -2.08 9.80
N SER A 41 13.74 -1.51 8.66
CA SER A 41 13.27 -1.95 7.35
C SER A 41 14.05 -3.18 6.89
N ARG A 42 13.36 -4.16 6.31
CA ARG A 42 13.96 -5.39 5.76
C ARG A 42 14.21 -5.23 4.26
N LYS A 43 15.03 -6.11 3.68
CA LYS A 43 15.26 -6.12 2.23
C LYS A 43 13.99 -6.48 1.44
N LYS A 44 13.20 -7.42 1.97
CA LYS A 44 11.91 -7.80 1.41
C LYS A 44 10.85 -7.58 2.47
N GLU A 45 9.94 -6.68 2.20
CA GLU A 45 8.82 -6.42 3.07
C GLU A 45 7.74 -5.64 2.35
N CYS A 46 6.52 -5.72 2.86
CA CYS A 46 5.47 -4.80 2.49
C CYS A 46 4.64 -4.48 3.73
N GLY A 47 3.95 -3.37 3.70
CA GLY A 47 3.12 -2.97 4.82
C GLY A 47 2.12 -1.92 4.41
N ILE A 48 1.21 -1.65 5.33
CA ILE A 48 0.18 -0.64 5.16
C ILE A 48 0.27 0.28 6.37
N VAL A 49 0.20 1.59 6.12
CA VAL A 49 0.34 2.59 7.16
C VAL A 49 -0.74 3.64 7.04
N ASN A 50 -1.27 4.07 8.21
CA ASN A 50 -2.16 5.22 8.25
C ASN A 50 -1.31 6.48 8.38
N LEU A 51 -1.63 7.50 7.60
CA LEU A 51 -0.87 8.75 7.59
C LEU A 51 -1.07 9.60 8.85
N GLU A 52 -2.03 9.26 9.70
CA GLU A 52 -2.21 9.94 10.97
C GLU A 52 -1.39 9.28 12.07
N SER A 53 -1.09 10.04 13.13
CA SER A 53 -0.38 9.52 14.29
C SER A 53 -1.29 8.62 15.11
N SER A 54 -0.69 7.83 16.02
CA SER A 54 -1.42 6.92 16.90
C SER A 54 -2.36 7.62 17.88
N SER A 55 -2.17 8.94 18.10
CA SER A 55 -3.04 9.76 18.97
C SER A 55 -4.30 10.27 18.25
N GLU A 56 -4.41 10.03 16.95
CA GLU A 56 -5.50 10.51 16.13
C GLU A 56 -6.35 9.35 15.60
N LYS A 57 -7.55 9.68 15.10
CA LYS A 57 -8.39 8.70 14.41
C LYS A 57 -7.89 8.53 12.98
N GLY A 58 -7.40 7.36 12.65
CA GLY A 58 -6.86 7.09 11.32
C GLY A 58 -7.88 7.37 10.21
N SER A 59 -7.46 8.08 9.16
CA SER A 59 -8.32 8.49 8.06
C SER A 59 -7.87 8.03 6.68
N HIS A 60 -6.57 7.82 6.45
CA HIS A 60 -6.06 7.48 5.13
C HIS A 60 -4.95 6.45 5.18
N TRP A 61 -5.13 5.37 4.43
CA TRP A 61 -4.18 4.28 4.34
C TRP A 61 -3.37 4.38 3.06
N VAL A 62 -2.05 4.17 3.17
CA VAL A 62 -1.12 4.04 2.06
C VAL A 62 -0.29 2.77 2.28
N CYS A 63 0.44 2.33 1.26
CA CYS A 63 1.23 1.12 1.40
C CYS A 63 2.59 1.24 0.74
N TRP A 64 3.48 0.34 1.15
CA TRP A 64 4.78 0.21 0.52
C TRP A 64 5.07 -1.26 0.21
N TYR A 65 5.93 -1.45 -0.77
CA TYR A 65 6.43 -2.76 -1.16
C TYR A 65 7.92 -2.64 -1.45
N LYS A 66 8.67 -3.55 -0.89
CA LYS A 66 10.12 -3.53 -0.98
C LYS A 66 10.64 -4.92 -1.35
N ASN A 67 11.45 -4.99 -2.41
CA ASN A 67 12.07 -6.23 -2.85
C ASN A 67 13.48 -5.91 -3.34
N GLY A 68 14.45 -6.01 -2.43
CA GLY A 68 15.82 -5.63 -2.73
C GLY A 68 15.95 -4.15 -3.03
N LYS A 69 16.35 -3.83 -4.26
CA LYS A 69 16.48 -2.43 -4.72
C LYS A 69 15.15 -1.83 -5.18
N GLU A 70 14.15 -2.67 -5.45
CA GLU A 70 12.84 -2.19 -5.84
C GLU A 70 12.09 -1.71 -4.61
N ARG A 71 11.66 -0.47 -4.64
CA ARG A 71 10.87 0.14 -3.58
C ARG A 71 9.73 0.90 -4.21
N ILE A 72 8.52 0.55 -3.78
CA ILE A 72 7.29 1.08 -4.33
C ILE A 72 6.47 1.69 -3.20
N TYR A 73 5.93 2.86 -3.44
CA TYR A 73 4.99 3.53 -2.56
C TYR A 73 3.70 3.79 -3.32
N PHE A 74 2.57 3.48 -2.69
CA PHE A 74 1.27 3.68 -3.30
C PHE A 74 0.36 4.48 -2.39
N ASP A 75 -0.15 5.58 -2.93
CA ASP A 75 -1.24 6.38 -2.38
C ASP A 75 -2.36 6.42 -3.42
N SER A 76 -3.56 6.03 -3.03
CA SER A 76 -4.71 5.99 -3.94
C SER A 76 -5.10 7.37 -4.52
N TYR A 77 -4.62 8.45 -3.93
CA TYR A 77 -4.80 9.82 -4.45
C TYR A 77 -3.59 10.32 -5.23
N GLY A 78 -2.53 9.52 -5.34
CA GLY A 78 -1.34 9.88 -6.11
C GLY A 78 -0.40 10.87 -5.44
N GLU A 79 -0.51 11.05 -4.14
CA GLU A 79 0.37 11.94 -3.39
C GLU A 79 1.72 11.27 -3.08
N PRO A 80 2.80 12.06 -2.91
CA PRO A 80 4.11 11.50 -2.59
C PRO A 80 4.17 10.97 -1.16
N PRO A 81 5.17 10.10 -0.85
CA PRO A 81 5.29 9.57 0.50
C PRO A 81 5.62 10.65 1.53
N PRO A 82 5.10 10.50 2.77
CA PRO A 82 5.49 11.40 3.84
C PRO A 82 6.96 11.21 4.22
N PRO A 83 7.62 12.24 4.79
CA PRO A 83 9.05 12.15 5.13
C PRO A 83 9.42 10.95 5.99
N GLU A 84 8.60 10.60 6.96
CA GLU A 84 8.86 9.47 7.85
C GLU A 84 8.98 8.15 7.09
N LEU A 85 8.09 7.94 6.12
CA LEU A 85 8.11 6.72 5.32
C LEU A 85 9.23 6.74 4.29
N GLU A 86 9.53 7.90 3.74
CA GLU A 86 10.64 8.06 2.81
C GLU A 86 11.97 7.69 3.49
N VAL A 87 12.18 8.17 4.72
CA VAL A 87 13.36 7.82 5.51
C VAL A 87 13.39 6.32 5.82
N TYR A 88 12.25 5.75 6.20
CA TYR A 88 12.13 4.33 6.51
C TYR A 88 12.49 3.44 5.30
N LEU A 89 12.08 3.83 4.11
CA LEU A 89 12.27 3.03 2.90
C LEU A 89 13.64 3.18 2.25
N LYS A 90 14.33 4.26 2.50
CA LYS A 90 15.66 4.51 1.92
C LYS A 90 16.77 3.96 2.79
N THR A 91 17.85 3.50 2.16
CA THR A 91 19.06 3.19 2.89
C THR A 91 19.73 4.48 3.32
N LYS A 92 20.61 4.42 4.33
CA LYS A 92 21.40 5.55 4.79
C LYS A 92 22.19 6.19 3.63
N LYS A 93 22.77 5.37 2.75
CA LYS A 93 23.53 5.81 1.59
C LYS A 93 22.66 6.56 0.57
N GLU A 94 21.41 6.11 0.37
CA GLU A 94 20.49 6.76 -0.54
C GLU A 94 20.03 8.11 -0.03
N LEU A 95 19.83 8.25 1.28
CA LEU A 95 19.52 9.52 1.92
C LEU A 95 20.64 10.55 1.70
N GLU A 96 21.89 10.11 1.85
CA GLU A 96 23.06 10.97 1.64
C GLU A 96 23.20 11.47 0.20
N LYS A 97 22.82 10.63 -0.77
CA LYS A 97 22.94 10.96 -2.20
C LYS A 97 21.78 11.76 -2.76
N SER A 98 20.74 12.01 -1.98
CA SER A 98 19.51 12.69 -2.43
C SER A 98 18.88 12.05 -3.66
N LYS A 99 19.17 10.78 -3.95
CA LYS A 99 18.59 10.03 -5.06
C LYS A 99 17.23 9.46 -4.66
N LEU A 100 16.23 9.78 -5.45
CA LEU A 100 14.90 9.19 -5.28
C LEU A 100 14.94 7.78 -5.84
N CYS A 101 14.92 6.77 -4.95
CA CYS A 101 14.93 5.36 -5.32
C CYS A 101 13.58 4.69 -5.10
N ILE A 102 12.55 5.48 -4.81
CA ILE A 102 11.20 4.99 -4.54
C ILE A 102 10.31 5.25 -5.77
N LYS A 103 9.77 4.18 -6.33
CA LYS A 103 8.79 4.28 -7.42
C LYS A 103 7.43 4.62 -6.81
N GLN A 104 6.77 5.63 -7.34
CA GLN A 104 5.47 6.07 -6.84
C GLN A 104 4.52 6.42 -7.98
N SER A 105 3.23 6.36 -7.70
CA SER A 105 2.18 6.77 -8.62
C SER A 105 1.86 8.25 -8.41
N SER A 106 1.54 8.95 -9.50
CA SER A 106 1.02 10.32 -9.46
C SER A 106 -0.43 10.41 -9.96
N VAL A 107 -1.12 9.27 -10.08
CA VAL A 107 -2.49 9.23 -10.56
C VAL A 107 -3.46 8.90 -9.42
N THR A 108 -4.67 9.49 -9.50
CA THR A 108 -5.74 9.22 -8.54
C THR A 108 -6.56 8.03 -9.01
N VAL A 109 -6.73 7.03 -8.15
CA VAL A 109 -7.51 5.83 -8.43
C VAL A 109 -8.63 5.60 -7.41
N GLN A 110 -8.87 6.57 -6.55
CA GLN A 110 -9.94 6.53 -5.54
C GLN A 110 -10.81 7.78 -5.65
N LYS A 111 -12.14 7.59 -5.61
CA LYS A 111 -13.09 8.71 -5.60
C LYS A 111 -13.06 9.42 -4.25
N ASP A 112 -13.30 10.74 -4.24
CA ASP A 112 -13.24 11.57 -3.04
C ASP A 112 -14.21 11.14 -1.94
N ASP A 113 -15.37 10.60 -2.33
CA ASP A 113 -16.41 10.12 -1.41
C ASP A 113 -16.25 8.65 -1.02
N SER A 114 -15.15 8.03 -1.43
CA SER A 114 -14.87 6.61 -1.20
C SER A 114 -14.06 6.41 0.07
N SER A 115 -14.26 5.25 0.71
CA SER A 115 -13.49 4.81 1.88
C SER A 115 -12.63 3.58 1.59
N GLU A 116 -12.23 3.41 0.32
CA GLU A 116 -11.56 2.20 -0.15
C GLU A 116 -10.03 2.22 -0.03
N CYS A 117 -9.43 3.23 0.59
CA CYS A 117 -7.96 3.34 0.62
C CYS A 117 -7.28 2.09 1.20
N GLY A 118 -7.81 1.52 2.27
CA GLY A 118 -7.28 0.29 2.86
C GLY A 118 -7.40 -0.91 1.93
N SER A 119 -8.55 -1.08 1.30
CA SER A 119 -8.77 -2.16 0.33
C SER A 119 -7.89 -2.02 -0.91
N LEU A 120 -7.70 -0.80 -1.40
CA LEU A 120 -6.80 -0.53 -2.53
C LEU A 120 -5.36 -0.87 -2.18
N CYS A 121 -4.91 -0.55 -0.97
CA CYS A 121 -3.58 -0.94 -0.50
C CYS A 121 -3.40 -2.46 -0.50
N LEU A 122 -4.35 -3.20 0.04
CA LEU A 122 -4.32 -4.67 0.04
C LEU A 122 -4.24 -5.22 -1.38
N TYR A 123 -5.04 -4.68 -2.28
CA TYR A 123 -5.04 -5.07 -3.69
C TYR A 123 -3.65 -4.88 -4.32
N VAL A 124 -3.06 -3.71 -4.13
CA VAL A 124 -1.76 -3.37 -4.72
C VAL A 124 -0.65 -4.30 -4.19
N ILE A 125 -0.52 -4.43 -2.87
CA ILE A 125 0.56 -5.27 -2.32
C ILE A 125 0.35 -6.74 -2.64
N TYR A 126 -0.89 -7.21 -2.73
CA TYR A 126 -1.17 -8.58 -3.13
C TYR A 126 -0.62 -8.87 -4.53
N TYR A 127 -0.98 -8.05 -5.50
CA TYR A 127 -0.54 -8.29 -6.88
C TYR A 127 0.94 -8.01 -7.09
N LEU A 128 1.52 -7.05 -6.37
CA LEU A 128 2.98 -6.86 -6.38
C LEU A 128 3.68 -8.13 -5.86
N SER A 129 3.16 -8.75 -4.81
CA SER A 129 3.73 -9.97 -4.26
C SER A 129 3.63 -11.16 -5.21
N LYS A 130 2.71 -11.11 -6.17
CA LYS A 130 2.56 -12.14 -7.21
C LYS A 130 3.41 -11.87 -8.44
N GLY A 131 4.18 -10.77 -8.45
CA GLY A 131 5.09 -10.44 -9.54
C GLY A 131 4.51 -9.54 -10.63
N TYR A 132 3.32 -9.00 -10.46
CA TYR A 132 2.74 -8.08 -11.43
C TYR A 132 3.47 -6.74 -11.38
N PRO A 133 3.77 -6.12 -12.55
CA PRO A 133 4.38 -4.80 -12.56
C PRO A 133 3.45 -3.75 -11.96
N PHE A 134 4.03 -2.78 -11.26
CA PHE A 134 3.25 -1.72 -10.62
C PHE A 134 2.39 -0.95 -11.64
N GLU A 135 2.97 -0.65 -12.80
CA GLU A 135 2.25 0.05 -13.88
C GLU A 135 1.01 -0.71 -14.36
N ALA A 136 1.11 -2.03 -14.45
CA ALA A 136 -0.02 -2.88 -14.85
C ALA A 136 -1.14 -2.84 -13.80
N ILE A 137 -0.78 -2.87 -12.53
CA ILE A 137 -1.73 -2.77 -11.43
C ILE A 137 -2.42 -1.41 -11.45
N LEU A 138 -1.67 -0.33 -11.63
CA LEU A 138 -2.22 1.02 -11.71
C LEU A 138 -3.18 1.19 -12.89
N ASN A 139 -2.88 0.57 -14.04
CA ASN A 139 -3.76 0.63 -15.19
C ASN A 139 -5.11 -0.05 -14.92
N VAL A 140 -5.10 -1.19 -14.25
CA VAL A 140 -6.34 -1.87 -13.84
C VAL A 140 -7.16 -0.97 -12.90
N LEU A 141 -6.51 -0.36 -11.91
CA LEU A 141 -7.19 0.52 -10.96
C LEU A 141 -7.70 1.80 -11.62
N LEU A 142 -6.98 2.32 -12.60
CA LEU A 142 -7.39 3.50 -13.35
C LEU A 142 -8.63 3.21 -14.20
N ASN A 143 -8.67 2.04 -14.84
CA ASN A 143 -9.85 1.59 -15.60
C ASN A 143 -11.06 1.44 -14.68
N ARG A 144 -10.85 0.87 -13.48
CA ARG A 144 -11.88 0.75 -12.46
C ARG A 144 -12.37 2.12 -11.97
N TYR A 145 -11.47 3.09 -11.86
CA TYR A 145 -11.81 4.46 -11.49
C TYR A 145 -12.78 5.08 -12.51
N ARG A 146 -12.53 4.83 -13.79
CA ARG A 146 -13.38 5.33 -14.90
C ARG A 146 -14.70 4.58 -15.03
N LYS A 147 -14.69 3.26 -14.81
CA LYS A 147 -15.86 2.38 -14.81
C LYS A 147 -15.90 1.58 -13.52
N PRO A 148 -16.49 2.16 -12.45
CA PRO A 148 -16.45 1.51 -11.14
C PRO A 148 -17.09 0.12 -11.13
N HIS A 149 -16.41 -0.80 -10.44
CA HIS A 149 -16.89 -2.14 -10.17
C HIS A 149 -16.27 -2.62 -8.85
N PRO A 150 -16.78 -3.70 -8.23
CA PRO A 150 -16.22 -4.20 -6.99
C PRO A 150 -14.72 -4.52 -7.12
N LEU A 151 -13.97 -4.23 -6.07
CA LEU A 151 -12.53 -4.52 -6.02
C LEU A 151 -12.35 -5.98 -5.63
N THR A 152 -11.98 -6.82 -6.59
CA THR A 152 -11.91 -8.27 -6.42
C THR A 152 -10.52 -8.80 -6.67
N ILE A 153 -10.03 -9.62 -5.74
CA ILE A 153 -8.77 -10.36 -5.92
C ILE A 153 -9.12 -11.75 -6.42
N HIS A 154 -8.47 -12.15 -7.51
CA HIS A 154 -8.69 -13.44 -8.16
C HIS A 154 -7.57 -14.44 -7.86
N ASN A 155 -7.90 -15.73 -7.99
CA ASN A 155 -6.94 -16.84 -7.82
C ASN A 155 -6.37 -16.95 -6.41
N VAL A 156 -7.21 -16.67 -5.43
CA VAL A 156 -6.83 -16.79 -4.02
C VAL A 156 -6.94 -18.23 -3.55
#